data_2b3095ae59da1b9aab90353a406374a4
#
_entry.id   2b3095ae59da1b9aab90353a406374a4
#
_cell.length_a   1.000
_cell.length_b   1.000
_cell.length_c   1.000
_cell.angle_alpha   90.00
_cell.angle_beta   90.00
_cell.angle_gamma   90.00
#
_symmetry.space_group_name_H-M   'P 1'
#
loop_
_entity.id
_entity.type
_entity.pdbx_description
1 polymer ?
#
loop_
_entity_poly.entity_id
_entity_poly.type
_entity_poly.pdbx_seq_one_letter_code
_entity_poly.pdbx_strand_id
1 'polypeptide(L)'
;MAKAKPKTPEPPPPPPLVLHTTTQFDRDLKRHGKRGKSLDKLHEIIETLRTRRPVDPKHKDHPLGGEWKGWRDCHVEPDWVLIYRNDDVTLQLGRTGSHSDLFE
;
A
#
# COMPACT_ATOMS: atom_id res chain seq x y z
N MET A 1 11.83 -30.40 -36.98
CA MET A 1 11.06 -29.89 -35.87
C MET A 1 11.93 -29.08 -34.93
N ALA A 2 11.59 -27.84 -34.77
CA ALA A 2 12.36 -27.02 -33.89
C ALA A 2 12.07 -27.43 -32.45
N LYS A 3 13.09 -27.78 -31.76
CA LYS A 3 12.97 -28.09 -30.39
C LYS A 3 13.13 -26.82 -29.55
N ALA A 4 12.25 -26.58 -28.67
CA ALA A 4 12.42 -25.45 -27.78
C ALA A 4 13.73 -25.65 -27.03
N LYS A 5 14.54 -24.60 -26.99
CA LYS A 5 15.72 -24.62 -26.16
C LYS A 5 15.30 -24.83 -24.71
N PRO A 6 16.06 -25.63 -23.95
CA PRO A 6 15.83 -25.63 -22.53
C PRO A 6 15.99 -24.20 -22.03
N LYS A 7 14.91 -23.64 -21.54
CA LYS A 7 14.96 -22.30 -20.98
C LYS A 7 15.74 -22.36 -19.69
N THR A 8 16.64 -21.39 -19.53
CA THR A 8 17.16 -21.13 -18.22
C THR A 8 15.96 -20.89 -17.31
N PRO A 9 15.85 -21.55 -16.18
CA PRO A 9 14.73 -21.28 -15.28
C PRO A 9 14.68 -19.80 -14.99
N GLU A 10 13.51 -19.22 -15.17
CA GLU A 10 13.33 -17.84 -14.75
C GLU A 10 13.60 -17.76 -13.25
N PRO A 11 14.26 -16.70 -12.80
CA PRO A 11 14.39 -16.52 -11.36
C PRO A 11 12.99 -16.50 -10.75
N PRO A 12 12.80 -17.06 -9.56
CA PRO A 12 11.50 -16.97 -8.91
C PRO A 12 11.10 -15.52 -8.76
N PRO A 13 9.80 -15.20 -8.80
CA PRO A 13 9.36 -13.84 -8.56
C PRO A 13 9.86 -13.39 -7.19
N PRO A 14 10.16 -12.09 -7.02
CA PRO A 14 10.59 -11.61 -5.71
C PRO A 14 9.51 -11.91 -4.68
N PRO A 15 9.90 -12.20 -3.43
CA PRO A 15 8.92 -12.47 -2.38
C PRO A 15 8.06 -11.23 -2.13
N PRO A 16 6.88 -11.39 -1.56
CA PRO A 16 6.09 -10.24 -1.13
C PRO A 16 6.89 -9.32 -0.22
N LEU A 17 6.54 -8.04 -0.23
CA LEU A 17 7.18 -7.06 0.64
C LEU A 17 6.89 -7.40 2.10
N VAL A 18 7.88 -7.17 2.95
CA VAL A 18 7.72 -7.31 4.41
C VAL A 18 6.94 -6.10 4.90
N LEU A 19 5.85 -6.36 5.63
CA LEU A 19 4.96 -5.30 6.09
C LEU A 19 5.47 -4.71 7.42
N HIS A 20 5.61 -3.39 7.45
CA HIS A 20 5.90 -2.64 8.66
C HIS A 20 4.85 -1.55 8.84
N THR A 21 4.40 -1.37 10.08
CA THR A 21 3.46 -0.30 10.41
C THR A 21 4.10 0.64 11.40
N THR A 22 3.72 1.92 11.33
CA THR A 22 4.12 2.88 12.35
C THR A 22 3.14 2.80 13.52
N THR A 23 3.57 3.25 14.70
CA THR A 23 2.67 3.36 15.85
C THR A 23 1.46 4.23 15.53
N GLN A 24 1.68 5.29 14.77
CA GLN A 24 0.59 6.19 14.37
C GLN A 24 -0.40 5.51 13.43
N PHE A 25 0.08 4.68 12.51
CA PHE A 25 -0.81 3.90 11.66
C PHE A 25 -1.68 2.96 12.49
N ASP A 26 -1.10 2.30 13.47
CA ASP A 26 -1.84 1.36 14.33
C ASP A 26 -2.95 2.09 15.11
N ARG A 27 -2.66 3.30 15.58
CA ARG A 27 -3.66 4.15 16.25
C ARG A 27 -4.76 4.58 15.30
N ASP A 28 -4.37 5.00 14.09
CA ASP A 28 -5.31 5.40 13.05
C ASP A 28 -6.26 4.25 12.70
N LEU A 29 -5.71 3.05 12.58
CA LEU A 29 -6.49 1.86 12.24
C LEU A 29 -7.54 1.55 13.29
N LYS A 30 -7.17 1.63 14.56
CA LYS A 30 -8.11 1.45 15.67
C LYS A 30 -9.23 2.49 15.63
N ARG A 31 -8.87 3.76 15.45
CA ARG A 31 -9.84 4.86 15.38
C ARG A 31 -10.82 4.65 14.24
N HIS A 32 -10.31 4.26 13.07
CA HIS A 32 -11.14 4.05 11.89
C HIS A 32 -12.08 2.87 12.07
N GLY A 33 -11.60 1.78 12.67
CA GLY A 33 -12.43 0.64 13.01
C GLY A 33 -13.56 0.98 13.97
N LYS A 34 -13.29 1.85 14.94
CA LYS A 34 -14.31 2.32 15.90
C LYS A 34 -15.39 3.16 15.23
N ARG A 35 -15.10 3.77 14.10
CA ARG A 35 -16.09 4.53 13.30
C ARG A 35 -16.99 3.62 12.47
N GLY A 36 -16.85 2.31 12.59
CA GLY A 36 -17.66 1.35 11.86
C GLY A 36 -17.25 1.13 10.40
N LYS A 37 -16.07 1.61 10.00
CA LYS A 37 -15.59 1.41 8.65
C LYS A 37 -15.14 -0.02 8.46
N SER A 38 -15.49 -0.61 7.30
CA SER A 38 -14.99 -1.91 6.92
C SER A 38 -13.52 -1.79 6.56
N LEU A 39 -12.68 -2.62 7.17
CA LEU A 39 -11.25 -2.64 6.88
C LEU A 39 -10.91 -3.51 5.68
N ASP A 40 -11.88 -4.18 5.08
CA ASP A 40 -11.64 -5.09 3.97
C ASP A 40 -11.03 -4.40 2.76
N LYS A 41 -11.53 -3.20 2.43
CA LYS A 41 -10.99 -2.40 1.32
C LYS A 41 -9.54 -2.03 1.54
N LEU A 42 -9.21 -1.63 2.77
CA LEU A 42 -7.85 -1.29 3.15
C LEU A 42 -6.93 -2.50 3.04
N HIS A 43 -7.37 -3.64 3.58
CA HIS A 43 -6.60 -4.88 3.51
C HIS A 43 -6.34 -5.31 2.08
N GLU A 44 -7.32 -5.16 1.21
CA GLU A 44 -7.19 -5.50 -0.21
C GLU A 44 -6.12 -4.66 -0.89
N ILE A 45 -6.10 -3.37 -0.63
CA ILE A 45 -5.07 -2.47 -1.17
C ILE A 45 -3.70 -2.81 -0.61
N ILE A 46 -3.61 -3.02 0.70
CA ILE A 46 -2.34 -3.41 1.34
C ILE A 46 -1.80 -4.69 0.72
N GLU A 47 -2.66 -5.67 0.51
CA GLU A 47 -2.24 -6.94 -0.09
C GLU A 47 -1.79 -6.77 -1.53
N THR A 48 -2.46 -5.90 -2.29
CA THR A 48 -2.06 -5.56 -3.65
C THR A 48 -0.66 -4.96 -3.67
N LEU A 49 -0.39 -4.01 -2.79
CA LEU A 49 0.93 -3.38 -2.66
C LEU A 49 1.98 -4.39 -2.20
N ARG A 50 1.65 -5.18 -1.19
CA ARG A 50 2.58 -6.14 -0.60
C ARG A 50 3.02 -7.19 -1.61
N THR A 51 2.12 -7.61 -2.48
CA THR A 51 2.41 -8.62 -3.51
C THR A 51 2.94 -7.99 -4.80
N ARG A 52 3.35 -6.73 -4.76
CA ARG A 52 4.00 -6.01 -5.86
C ARG A 52 3.11 -5.85 -7.10
N ARG A 53 1.81 -5.87 -6.92
CA ARG A 53 0.86 -5.66 -8.02
C ARG A 53 0.52 -4.18 -8.14
N PRO A 54 0.19 -3.70 -9.34
CA PRO A 54 -0.23 -2.31 -9.50
C PRO A 54 -1.60 -2.08 -8.85
N VAL A 55 -1.75 -0.89 -8.26
CA VAL A 55 -3.01 -0.46 -7.67
C VAL A 55 -3.92 0.04 -8.79
N ASP A 56 -5.21 -0.29 -8.71
CA ASP A 56 -6.20 0.18 -9.66
C ASP A 56 -6.19 1.73 -9.73
N PRO A 57 -6.17 2.33 -10.92
CA PRO A 57 -6.16 3.79 -11.08
C PRO A 57 -7.26 4.54 -10.32
N LYS A 58 -8.38 3.89 -10.03
CA LYS A 58 -9.46 4.51 -9.25
C LYS A 58 -9.03 4.96 -7.86
N HIS A 59 -7.96 4.37 -7.33
CA HIS A 59 -7.43 4.71 -6.00
C HIS A 59 -6.47 5.90 -6.04
N LYS A 60 -6.17 6.43 -7.21
CA LYS A 60 -5.36 7.65 -7.39
C LYS A 60 -4.04 7.62 -6.61
N ASP A 61 -3.35 6.50 -6.66
CA ASP A 61 -2.03 6.34 -6.04
C ASP A 61 -1.05 7.36 -6.64
N HIS A 62 -0.47 8.21 -5.80
CA HIS A 62 0.46 9.24 -6.26
C HIS A 62 1.45 9.63 -5.16
N PRO A 63 2.63 10.16 -5.55
CA PRO A 63 3.61 10.63 -4.57
C PRO A 63 3.15 11.90 -3.90
N LEU A 64 3.56 12.07 -2.65
CA LEU A 64 3.28 13.25 -1.87
C LEU A 64 4.48 14.19 -1.86
N GLY A 65 4.23 15.46 -1.54
CA GLY A 65 5.27 16.45 -1.38
C GLY A 65 5.29 17.02 0.04
N GLY A 66 6.03 18.11 0.24
CA GLY A 66 6.09 18.79 1.54
C GLY A 66 6.61 17.88 2.64
N GLU A 67 5.95 17.90 3.78
CA GLU A 67 6.32 17.09 4.94
C GLU A 67 6.27 15.59 4.67
N TRP A 68 5.49 15.18 3.68
CA TRP A 68 5.32 13.79 3.30
C TRP A 68 6.18 13.38 2.10
N LYS A 69 7.16 14.18 1.74
CA LYS A 69 8.05 13.85 0.63
C LYS A 69 8.67 12.46 0.85
N GLY A 70 8.63 11.63 -0.19
CA GLY A 70 9.11 10.26 -0.12
C GLY A 70 8.02 9.24 0.20
N TRP A 71 6.84 9.71 0.57
CA TRP A 71 5.67 8.87 0.79
C TRP A 71 4.70 8.98 -0.38
N ARG A 72 3.79 8.04 -0.43
CA ARG A 72 2.73 8.03 -1.44
C ARG A 72 1.38 7.98 -0.74
N ASP A 73 0.35 8.47 -1.40
CA ASP A 73 -1.00 8.32 -0.90
C ASP A 73 -1.85 7.53 -1.89
N CYS A 74 -2.79 6.79 -1.35
CA CYS A 74 -3.67 5.91 -2.09
C CYS A 74 -5.06 6.04 -1.48
N HIS A 75 -6.07 6.32 -2.31
CA HIS A 75 -7.44 6.47 -1.83
C HIS A 75 -8.12 5.12 -1.68
N VAL A 76 -8.37 4.71 -0.45
CA VAL A 76 -9.16 3.50 -0.16
C VAL A 76 -10.62 3.76 -0.55
N GLU A 77 -11.11 4.93 -0.16
CA GLU A 77 -12.40 5.51 -0.55
C GLU A 77 -12.15 7.00 -0.83
N PRO A 78 -13.10 7.74 -1.41
CA PRO A 78 -12.87 9.15 -1.74
C PRO A 78 -12.30 10.00 -0.62
N ASP A 79 -12.73 9.76 0.63
CA ASP A 79 -12.17 10.48 1.78
C ASP A 79 -11.50 9.55 2.79
N TRP A 80 -10.94 8.47 2.32
CA TRP A 80 -10.17 7.55 3.17
C TRP A 80 -8.87 7.24 2.48
N VAL A 81 -7.77 7.73 3.06
CA VAL A 81 -6.45 7.71 2.45
C VAL A 81 -5.52 6.75 3.21
N LEU A 82 -4.67 6.07 2.49
CA LEU A 82 -3.54 5.32 3.03
C LEU A 82 -2.26 6.02 2.61
N ILE A 83 -1.43 6.41 3.57
CA ILE A 83 -0.08 6.94 3.31
C ILE A 83 0.92 5.82 3.54
N TYR A 84 1.72 5.54 2.52
CA TYR A 84 2.67 4.43 2.56
C TYR A 84 3.93 4.77 1.78
N ARG A 85 4.96 3.99 2.00
CA ARG A 85 6.15 3.98 1.14
C ARG A 85 6.71 2.56 1.13
N ASN A 86 7.49 2.25 0.10
CA ASN A 86 8.14 0.96 0.01
C ASN A 86 9.52 1.10 -0.63
N ASP A 87 10.40 0.20 -0.28
CA ASP A 87 11.63 -0.05 -0.99
C ASP A 87 11.54 -1.44 -1.66
N ASP A 88 12.67 -2.03 -2.01
CA ASP A 88 12.69 -3.33 -2.69
C ASP A 88 12.24 -4.49 -1.80
N VAL A 89 12.24 -4.31 -0.49
CA VAL A 89 12.03 -5.37 0.48
C VAL A 89 10.84 -5.11 1.38
N THR A 90 10.60 -3.86 1.75
CA THR A 90 9.68 -3.48 2.83
C THR A 90 8.58 -2.57 2.32
N LEU A 91 7.36 -2.82 2.79
CA LEU A 91 6.22 -1.91 2.65
C LEU A 91 5.94 -1.31 4.01
N GLN A 92 6.07 0.01 4.13
CA GLN A 92 5.82 0.72 5.37
C GLN A 92 4.50 1.50 5.28
N LEU A 93 3.58 1.21 6.20
CA LEU A 93 2.31 1.91 6.31
C LEU A 93 2.47 3.03 7.34
N GLY A 94 2.32 4.26 6.89
CA GLY A 94 2.59 5.44 7.70
C GLY A 94 1.38 5.99 8.43
N ARG A 95 0.29 6.20 7.73
CA ARG A 95 -0.96 6.74 8.26
C ARG A 95 -2.16 6.23 7.48
N THR A 96 -3.32 6.23 8.10
CA THR A 96 -4.58 6.04 7.40
C THR A 96 -5.69 6.84 8.08
N GLY A 97 -6.62 7.37 7.31
CA GLY A 97 -7.72 8.17 7.83
C GLY A 97 -8.30 9.08 6.76
N SER A 98 -9.16 10.00 7.17
CA SER A 98 -9.70 11.01 6.27
C SER A 98 -8.66 12.08 5.97
N HIS A 99 -8.93 12.93 4.98
CA HIS A 99 -8.05 14.07 4.70
C HIS A 99 -7.94 14.99 5.92
N SER A 100 -9.03 15.23 6.64
CA SER A 100 -8.98 16.00 7.87
C SER A 100 -8.07 15.35 8.92
N ASP A 101 -8.14 14.05 9.06
CA ASP A 101 -7.31 13.33 10.04
C ASP A 101 -5.82 13.47 9.75
N LEU A 102 -5.44 13.53 8.46
CA LEU A 102 -4.05 13.39 8.06
C LEU A 102 -3.39 14.71 7.65
N PHE A 103 -4.15 15.66 7.12
CA PHE A 103 -3.60 16.86 6.50
C PHE A 103 -4.06 18.18 7.13
N GLU A 104 -4.86 18.11 8.15
CA GLU A 104 -5.32 19.31 8.88
C GLU A 104 -4.88 19.33 10.34
#